data_da2a702b58441392dcb052394a64f357
#
_entry.id   da2a702b58441392dcb052394a64f357
#
_cell.length_a   1.000
_cell.length_b   1.000
_cell.length_c   1.000
_cell.angle_alpha   90.00
_cell.angle_beta   90.00
_cell.angle_gamma   90.00
#
_symmetry.space_group_name_H-M   'P 1'
#
loop_
_entity.id
_entity.type
_entity.pdbx_description
1 polymer ?
#
loop_
_entity_poly.entity_id
_entity_poly.type
_entity_poly.pdbx_seq_one_letter_code
_entity_poly.pdbx_strand_id
1 'polypeptide(L)'
;MCGKLFFYEPLGLGFAVIQIILIASVLNLDIPMVKFPLSIPVYLFGGIILEIFYRLIPMVLLVWLISNLILRKRWQEQVFWVVAILLCLLEPVMQTIGMYQMGIITSTLLAAILFIFVFAGNLIPTYFLRKYGFLAAIVWRLTDYLIWHIIWPLF
;
A
#
# COMPACT_ATOMS: atom_id res chain seq x y z
N MET A 1 -19.80 0.36 15.19
CA MET A 1 -18.69 0.63 14.27
C MET A 1 -17.44 -0.22 14.56
N CYS A 2 -17.14 -0.55 15.81
CA CYS A 2 -15.98 -1.39 16.18
C CYS A 2 -15.94 -2.81 15.60
N GLY A 3 -17.09 -3.48 15.46
CA GLY A 3 -17.11 -4.89 15.02
C GLY A 3 -16.70 -5.16 13.56
N LYS A 4 -16.69 -4.13 12.70
CA LYS A 4 -16.29 -4.28 11.28
C LYS A 4 -14.77 -4.15 11.07
N LEU A 5 -14.04 -3.50 11.97
CA LEU A 5 -12.59 -3.36 11.90
C LEU A 5 -11.89 -4.74 12.04
N PHE A 6 -12.40 -5.61 12.89
CA PHE A 6 -11.87 -6.97 13.09
C PHE A 6 -11.93 -7.89 11.85
N PHE A 7 -12.80 -7.60 10.88
CA PHE A 7 -12.89 -8.40 9.66
C PHE A 7 -11.78 -8.08 8.62
N TYR A 8 -11.04 -6.98 8.78
CA TYR A 8 -10.03 -6.54 7.81
C TYR A 8 -8.61 -6.93 8.21
N GLU A 9 -8.36 -7.22 9.48
CA GLU A 9 -7.09 -7.75 9.98
C GLU A 9 -6.67 -9.04 9.25
N PRO A 10 -7.55 -10.06 9.08
CA PRO A 10 -7.17 -11.28 8.38
C PRO A 10 -6.83 -11.07 6.90
N LEU A 11 -7.37 -10.04 6.25
CA LEU A 11 -7.03 -9.74 4.87
C LEU A 11 -5.62 -9.13 4.74
N GLY A 12 -5.23 -8.24 5.66
CA GLY A 12 -3.87 -7.69 5.73
C GLY A 12 -2.85 -8.77 6.04
N LEU A 13 -3.18 -9.64 6.98
CA LEU A 13 -2.38 -10.81 7.33
C LEU A 13 -2.20 -11.75 6.11
N GLY A 14 -3.29 -12.07 5.42
CA GLY A 14 -3.25 -12.92 4.23
C GLY A 14 -2.37 -12.31 3.12
N PHE A 15 -2.46 -11.00 2.89
CA PHE A 15 -1.63 -10.32 1.90
C PHE A 15 -0.14 -10.36 2.28
N ALA A 16 0.20 -10.07 3.53
CA ALA A 16 1.58 -10.14 4.03
C ALA A 16 2.17 -11.55 3.91
N VAL A 17 1.39 -12.59 4.21
CA VAL A 17 1.84 -13.98 4.02
C VAL A 17 2.08 -14.30 2.55
N ILE A 18 1.20 -13.89 1.64
CA ILE A 18 1.40 -14.05 0.20
C ILE A 18 2.66 -13.30 -0.26
N GLN A 19 2.91 -12.11 0.27
CA GLN A 19 4.10 -11.32 -0.01
C GLN A 19 5.38 -12.05 0.43
N ILE A 20 5.40 -12.62 1.63
CA ILE A 20 6.52 -13.41 2.15
C ILE A 20 6.79 -14.61 1.23
N ILE A 21 5.75 -15.39 0.91
CA ILE A 21 5.89 -16.55 0.04
C ILE A 21 6.41 -16.12 -1.34
N LEU A 22 5.84 -15.08 -1.94
CA LEU A 22 6.24 -14.62 -3.27
C LEU A 22 7.68 -14.11 -3.27
N ILE A 23 8.02 -13.18 -2.39
CA ILE A 23 9.30 -12.46 -2.44
C ILE A 23 10.44 -13.31 -1.87
N ALA A 24 10.25 -13.90 -0.69
CA ALA A 24 11.30 -14.64 -0.02
C ALA A 24 11.47 -16.07 -0.55
N SER A 25 10.37 -16.79 -0.84
CA SER A 25 10.44 -18.22 -1.18
C SER A 25 10.43 -18.47 -2.69
N VAL A 26 9.65 -17.72 -3.47
CA VAL A 26 9.54 -17.94 -4.93
C VAL A 26 10.56 -17.12 -5.70
N LEU A 27 10.69 -15.83 -5.39
CA LEU A 27 11.58 -14.92 -6.11
C LEU A 27 12.97 -14.85 -5.48
N ASN A 28 13.12 -15.31 -4.24
CA ASN A 28 14.36 -15.33 -3.46
C ASN A 28 15.09 -13.96 -3.48
N LEU A 29 14.33 -12.88 -3.27
CA LEU A 29 14.85 -11.53 -3.28
C LEU A 29 15.31 -11.11 -1.89
N ASP A 30 16.55 -10.67 -1.78
CA ASP A 30 17.10 -10.07 -0.56
C ASP A 30 16.77 -8.57 -0.54
N ILE A 31 15.68 -8.22 0.14
CA ILE A 31 15.25 -6.83 0.29
C ILE A 31 15.84 -6.28 1.59
N PRO A 32 16.63 -5.19 1.54
CA PRO A 32 17.21 -4.59 2.72
C PRO A 32 16.13 -4.07 3.67
N MET A 33 16.12 -4.58 4.91
CA MET A 33 15.16 -4.19 5.93
C MET A 33 15.84 -3.54 7.13
N VAL A 34 15.12 -2.64 7.80
CA VAL A 34 15.61 -2.02 9.04
C VAL A 34 15.60 -3.06 10.15
N LYS A 35 16.75 -3.18 10.87
CA LYS A 35 16.91 -4.17 11.94
C LYS A 35 16.07 -3.81 13.17
N PHE A 36 15.60 -4.86 13.87
CA PHE A 36 14.97 -4.74 15.18
C PHE A 36 15.97 -4.16 16.22
N PRO A 37 15.55 -3.30 17.18
CA PRO A 37 14.17 -2.83 17.43
C PRO A 37 13.79 -1.55 16.65
N LEU A 38 14.68 -0.96 15.87
CA LEU A 38 14.44 0.29 15.13
C LEU A 38 13.35 0.12 14.05
N SER A 39 13.16 -1.10 13.54
CA SER A 39 12.10 -1.42 12.59
C SER A 39 10.69 -1.05 13.10
N ILE A 40 10.42 -1.18 14.40
CA ILE A 40 9.10 -0.89 14.99
C ILE A 40 8.68 0.55 14.71
N PRO A 41 9.37 1.60 15.23
CA PRO A 41 8.96 2.98 14.99
C PRO A 41 9.04 3.36 13.52
N VAL A 42 10.07 2.92 12.79
CA VAL A 42 10.27 3.30 11.39
C VAL A 42 9.12 2.83 10.52
N TYR A 43 8.74 1.56 10.59
CA TYR A 43 7.68 1.03 9.72
C TYR A 43 6.27 1.39 10.17
N LEU A 44 5.99 1.44 11.48
CA LEU A 44 4.68 1.84 11.96
C LEU A 44 4.39 3.32 11.69
N PHE A 45 5.32 4.23 12.03
CA PHE A 45 5.15 5.65 11.70
C PHE A 45 5.21 5.89 10.20
N GLY A 46 6.15 5.23 9.50
CA GLY A 46 6.24 5.29 8.04
C GLY A 46 4.95 4.87 7.35
N GLY A 47 4.34 3.78 7.78
CA GLY A 47 3.05 3.30 7.26
C GLY A 47 1.92 4.31 7.44
N ILE A 48 1.82 4.95 8.61
CA ILE A 48 0.83 6.00 8.86
C ILE A 48 1.08 7.23 7.99
N ILE A 49 2.33 7.68 7.93
CA ILE A 49 2.73 8.84 7.12
C ILE A 49 2.44 8.59 5.64
N LEU A 50 2.78 7.41 5.11
CA LEU A 50 2.50 7.05 3.73
C LEU A 50 0.99 7.06 3.43
N GLU A 51 0.15 6.49 4.32
CA GLU A 51 -1.30 6.52 4.14
C GLU A 51 -1.86 7.96 4.14
N ILE A 52 -1.32 8.86 4.97
CA ILE A 52 -1.74 10.25 5.00
C ILE A 52 -1.30 11.00 3.74
N PHE A 53 -0.01 10.95 3.39
CA PHE A 53 0.56 11.78 2.33
C PHE A 53 0.34 11.24 0.92
N TYR A 54 0.28 9.91 0.74
CA TYR A 54 0.04 9.31 -0.59
C TYR A 54 -1.43 9.01 -0.87
N ARG A 55 -2.24 8.85 0.18
CA ARG A 55 -3.65 8.46 -0.01
C ARG A 55 -4.63 9.48 0.54
N LEU A 56 -4.61 9.79 1.85
CA LEU A 56 -5.66 10.62 2.43
C LEU A 56 -5.66 12.03 1.85
N ILE A 57 -4.55 12.76 1.96
CA ILE A 57 -4.46 14.16 1.53
C ILE A 57 -4.67 14.29 0.02
N PRO A 58 -3.90 13.64 -0.86
CA PRO A 58 -4.06 13.84 -2.30
C PRO A 58 -5.40 13.31 -2.80
N MET A 59 -5.93 12.21 -2.26
CA MET A 59 -7.23 11.70 -2.65
C MET A 59 -8.35 12.70 -2.36
N VAL A 60 -8.40 13.20 -1.11
CA VAL A 60 -9.44 14.15 -0.70
C VAL A 60 -9.32 15.44 -1.50
N LEU A 61 -8.11 15.99 -1.63
CA LEU A 61 -7.87 17.24 -2.36
C LEU A 61 -8.20 17.12 -3.84
N LEU A 62 -7.70 16.09 -4.52
CA LEU A 62 -7.90 15.94 -5.96
C LEU A 62 -9.37 15.61 -6.29
N VAL A 63 -10.00 14.73 -5.53
CA VAL A 63 -11.42 14.43 -5.72
C VAL A 63 -12.28 15.67 -5.47
N TRP A 64 -11.98 16.44 -4.42
CA TRP A 64 -12.67 17.68 -4.13
C TRP A 64 -12.46 18.72 -5.24
N LEU A 65 -11.20 18.94 -5.66
CA LEU A 65 -10.84 19.91 -6.70
C LEU A 65 -11.53 19.59 -8.03
N ILE A 66 -11.38 18.35 -8.50
CA ILE A 66 -11.92 17.93 -9.80
C ILE A 66 -13.45 17.90 -9.74
N SER A 67 -14.03 17.30 -8.71
CA SER A 67 -15.46 17.14 -8.61
C SER A 67 -16.19 18.47 -8.38
N ASN A 68 -15.71 19.32 -7.47
CA ASN A 68 -16.40 20.57 -7.13
C ASN A 68 -16.10 21.71 -8.11
N LEU A 69 -14.82 21.90 -8.49
CA LEU A 69 -14.43 23.03 -9.36
C LEU A 69 -14.69 22.74 -10.83
N ILE A 70 -14.35 21.54 -11.31
CA ILE A 70 -14.41 21.23 -12.74
C ILE A 70 -15.78 20.64 -13.12
N LEU A 71 -16.26 19.65 -12.36
CA LEU A 71 -17.46 18.87 -12.74
C LEU A 71 -18.75 19.29 -12.00
N ARG A 72 -18.71 20.40 -11.24
CA ARG A 72 -19.89 20.96 -10.55
C ARG A 72 -20.66 19.89 -9.74
N LYS A 73 -19.95 19.10 -8.93
CA LYS A 73 -20.46 17.99 -8.10
C LYS A 73 -21.04 16.81 -8.88
N ARG A 74 -20.78 16.71 -10.18
CA ARG A 74 -21.14 15.53 -10.97
C ARG A 74 -19.99 14.53 -10.99
N TRP A 75 -20.32 13.24 -11.13
CA TRP A 75 -19.36 12.16 -11.38
C TRP A 75 -18.35 11.91 -10.24
N GLN A 76 -18.71 12.21 -8.98
CA GLN A 76 -17.80 12.07 -7.82
C GLN A 76 -17.23 10.67 -7.69
N GLU A 77 -18.02 9.62 -7.95
CA GLU A 77 -17.61 8.24 -7.87
C GLU A 77 -16.56 7.90 -8.94
N GLN A 78 -16.80 8.31 -10.17
CA GLN A 78 -15.86 8.08 -11.27
C GLN A 78 -14.56 8.85 -11.06
N VAL A 79 -14.64 10.11 -10.63
CA VAL A 79 -13.48 10.93 -10.27
C VAL A 79 -12.68 10.26 -9.15
N PHE A 80 -13.38 9.76 -8.12
CA PHE A 80 -12.70 9.04 -7.04
C PHE A 80 -11.88 7.87 -7.57
N TRP A 81 -12.47 7.00 -8.39
CA TRP A 81 -11.76 5.82 -8.88
C TRP A 81 -10.64 6.15 -9.87
N VAL A 82 -10.80 7.16 -10.72
CA VAL A 82 -9.72 7.62 -11.61
C VAL A 82 -8.54 8.14 -10.79
N VAL A 83 -8.80 9.02 -9.82
CA VAL A 83 -7.75 9.55 -8.92
C VAL A 83 -7.13 8.43 -8.10
N ALA A 84 -7.95 7.49 -7.60
CA ALA A 84 -7.51 6.33 -6.85
C ALA A 84 -6.50 5.48 -7.63
N ILE A 85 -6.83 5.13 -8.88
CA ILE A 85 -5.96 4.34 -9.74
C ILE A 85 -4.64 5.07 -9.99
N LEU A 86 -4.70 6.37 -10.32
CA LEU A 86 -3.50 7.17 -10.56
C LEU A 86 -2.59 7.25 -9.32
N LEU A 87 -3.15 7.47 -8.13
CA LEU A 87 -2.38 7.51 -6.88
C LEU A 87 -1.83 6.13 -6.51
N CYS A 88 -2.59 5.05 -6.74
CA CYS A 88 -2.13 3.69 -6.49
C CYS A 88 -0.98 3.27 -7.41
N LEU A 89 -0.77 3.93 -8.55
CA LEU A 89 0.36 3.68 -9.44
C LEU A 89 1.67 4.32 -8.95
N LEU A 90 1.61 5.37 -8.12
CA LEU A 90 2.81 6.11 -7.71
C LEU A 90 3.78 5.23 -6.89
N GLU A 91 3.27 4.53 -5.89
CA GLU A 91 4.09 3.71 -5.00
C GLU A 91 4.79 2.56 -5.76
N PRO A 92 4.09 1.71 -6.55
CA PRO A 92 4.76 0.65 -7.31
C PRO A 92 5.74 1.19 -8.35
N VAL A 93 5.49 2.35 -8.97
CA VAL A 93 6.45 2.97 -9.89
C VAL A 93 7.72 3.35 -9.15
N MET A 94 7.60 4.10 -8.06
CA MET A 94 8.77 4.55 -7.27
C MET A 94 9.54 3.36 -6.68
N GLN A 95 8.83 2.35 -6.17
CA GLN A 95 9.42 1.15 -5.59
C GLN A 95 10.15 0.32 -6.65
N THR A 96 9.54 0.10 -7.82
CA THR A 96 10.16 -0.64 -8.92
C THR A 96 11.43 0.05 -9.42
N ILE A 97 11.40 1.38 -9.60
CA ILE A 97 12.56 2.17 -9.98
C ILE A 97 13.67 2.05 -8.91
N GLY A 98 13.32 2.20 -7.64
CA GLY A 98 14.28 2.09 -6.53
C GLY A 98 14.94 0.72 -6.46
N MET A 99 14.17 -0.36 -6.59
CA MET A 99 14.70 -1.73 -6.60
C MET A 99 15.56 -2.01 -7.83
N TYR A 100 15.23 -1.44 -8.97
CA TYR A 100 16.06 -1.53 -10.17
C TYR A 100 17.40 -0.81 -9.98
N GLN A 101 17.39 0.39 -9.41
CA GLN A 101 18.61 1.16 -9.11
C GLN A 101 19.53 0.47 -8.08
N MET A 102 18.93 -0.25 -7.12
CA MET A 102 19.68 -1.06 -6.14
C MET A 102 20.19 -2.40 -6.71
N GLY A 103 19.86 -2.74 -7.95
CA GLY A 103 20.24 -4.01 -8.57
C GLY A 103 19.48 -5.24 -8.06
N ILE A 104 18.40 -5.04 -7.28
CA ILE A 104 17.54 -6.12 -6.77
C ILE A 104 16.71 -6.72 -7.90
N ILE A 105 16.19 -5.87 -8.79
CA ILE A 105 15.44 -6.28 -9.98
C ILE A 105 16.38 -6.34 -11.17
N THR A 106 16.56 -7.54 -11.73
CA THR A 106 17.45 -7.79 -12.86
C THR A 106 16.72 -8.09 -14.17
N SER A 107 15.42 -8.38 -14.10
CA SER A 107 14.62 -8.72 -15.29
C SER A 107 13.32 -7.95 -15.37
N THR A 108 12.86 -7.68 -16.59
CA THR A 108 11.57 -7.01 -16.85
C THR A 108 10.38 -7.82 -16.33
N LEU A 109 10.45 -9.15 -16.42
CA LEU A 109 9.40 -10.02 -15.88
C LEU A 109 9.27 -9.88 -14.37
N LEU A 110 10.38 -9.87 -13.65
CA LEU A 110 10.41 -9.67 -12.21
C LEU A 110 9.85 -8.29 -11.83
N ALA A 111 10.26 -7.25 -12.56
CA ALA A 111 9.71 -5.91 -12.39
C ALA A 111 8.19 -5.88 -12.56
N ALA A 112 7.67 -6.53 -13.60
CA ALA A 112 6.23 -6.58 -13.86
C ALA A 112 5.46 -7.32 -12.75
N ILE A 113 5.97 -8.45 -12.26
CA ILE A 113 5.35 -9.22 -11.18
C ILE A 113 5.27 -8.36 -9.90
N LEU A 114 6.39 -7.77 -9.50
CA LEU A 114 6.45 -6.93 -8.29
C LEU A 114 5.56 -5.69 -8.44
N PHE A 115 5.57 -5.04 -9.59
CA PHE A 115 4.71 -3.90 -9.88
C PHE A 115 3.23 -4.24 -9.72
N ILE A 116 2.77 -5.33 -10.34
CA ILE A 116 1.37 -5.77 -10.26
C ILE A 116 1.00 -6.11 -8.81
N PHE A 117 1.89 -6.78 -8.10
CA PHE A 117 1.66 -7.16 -6.71
C PHE A 117 1.54 -5.93 -5.78
N VAL A 118 2.47 -4.99 -5.87
CA VAL A 118 2.43 -3.74 -5.09
C VAL A 118 1.21 -2.89 -5.47
N PHE A 119 0.88 -2.82 -6.75
CA PHE A 119 -0.32 -2.12 -7.22
C PHE A 119 -1.60 -2.71 -6.62
N ALA A 120 -1.75 -4.03 -6.64
CA ALA A 120 -2.88 -4.72 -6.02
C ALA A 120 -2.94 -4.46 -4.51
N GLY A 121 -1.79 -4.50 -3.82
CA GLY A 121 -1.66 -4.16 -2.40
C GLY A 121 -2.11 -2.74 -2.08
N ASN A 122 -1.97 -1.79 -3.00
CA ASN A 122 -2.43 -0.42 -2.84
C ASN A 122 -3.91 -0.22 -3.16
N LEU A 123 -4.48 -1.02 -4.07
CA LEU A 123 -5.91 -0.94 -4.39
C LEU A 123 -6.79 -1.38 -3.22
N ILE A 124 -6.36 -2.40 -2.46
CA ILE A 124 -7.15 -2.93 -1.34
C ILE A 124 -7.41 -1.88 -0.25
N PRO A 125 -6.41 -1.21 0.34
CA PRO A 125 -6.67 -0.17 1.34
C PRO A 125 -7.36 1.07 0.74
N THR A 126 -7.21 1.32 -0.56
CA THR A 126 -7.98 2.38 -1.24
C THR A 126 -9.47 2.04 -1.32
N TYR A 127 -9.81 0.79 -1.61
CA TYR A 127 -11.17 0.32 -1.51
C TYR A 127 -11.72 0.41 -0.08
N PHE A 128 -10.89 0.09 0.93
CA PHE A 128 -11.28 0.22 2.33
C PHE A 128 -11.49 1.68 2.74
N LEU A 129 -10.62 2.58 2.29
CA LEU A 129 -10.80 4.02 2.47
C LEU A 129 -12.17 4.47 1.98
N ARG A 130 -12.56 4.05 0.78
CA ARG A 130 -13.84 4.43 0.16
C ARG A 130 -15.05 3.86 0.89
N LYS A 131 -14.98 2.61 1.31
CA LYS A 131 -16.13 1.88 1.85
C LYS A 131 -16.27 2.00 3.36
N TYR A 132 -15.16 2.07 4.08
CA TYR A 132 -15.14 1.95 5.54
C TYR A 132 -14.43 3.11 6.24
N GLY A 133 -13.79 3.98 5.45
CA GLY A 133 -13.08 5.16 5.95
C GLY A 133 -11.61 4.92 6.18
N PHE A 134 -10.93 6.01 6.55
CA PHE A 134 -9.47 6.07 6.64
C PHE A 134 -8.86 5.10 7.67
N LEU A 135 -9.53 4.88 8.80
CA LEU A 135 -9.03 3.95 9.82
C LEU A 135 -8.90 2.52 9.30
N ALA A 136 -9.80 2.07 8.44
CA ALA A 136 -9.72 0.74 7.85
C ALA A 136 -8.52 0.60 6.91
N ALA A 137 -8.17 1.65 6.17
CA ALA A 137 -6.98 1.67 5.33
C ALA A 137 -5.69 1.64 6.16
N ILE A 138 -5.63 2.41 7.26
CA ILE A 138 -4.49 2.38 8.20
C ILE A 138 -4.32 0.99 8.81
N VAL A 139 -5.38 0.40 9.34
CA VAL A 139 -5.31 -0.94 9.97
C VAL A 139 -4.76 -1.97 8.97
N TRP A 140 -5.24 -1.95 7.73
CA TRP A 140 -4.68 -2.79 6.67
C TRP A 140 -3.16 -2.59 6.52
N ARG A 141 -2.71 -1.35 6.32
CA ARG A 141 -1.30 -1.02 6.09
C ARG A 141 -0.41 -1.39 7.29
N LEU A 142 -0.88 -1.10 8.51
CA LEU A 142 -0.12 -1.42 9.72
C LEU A 142 -0.03 -2.92 9.96
N THR A 143 -1.07 -3.70 9.65
CA THR A 143 -1.04 -5.16 9.74
C THR A 143 -0.05 -5.75 8.76
N ASP A 144 -0.07 -5.30 7.51
CA ASP A 144 0.89 -5.71 6.48
C ASP A 144 2.34 -5.37 6.90
N TYR A 145 2.59 -4.13 7.34
CA TYR A 145 3.92 -3.68 7.77
C TYR A 145 4.42 -4.40 9.02
N LEU A 146 3.53 -4.67 9.98
CA LEU A 146 3.88 -5.43 11.19
C LEU A 146 4.42 -6.82 10.84
N ILE A 147 3.74 -7.51 9.93
CA ILE A 147 4.11 -8.87 9.57
C ILE A 147 5.34 -8.88 8.67
N TRP A 148 5.32 -8.12 7.57
CA TRP A 148 6.35 -8.14 6.55
C TRP A 148 7.67 -7.50 7.01
N HIS A 149 7.62 -6.33 7.68
CA HIS A 149 8.82 -5.57 8.02
C HIS A 149 9.31 -5.75 9.45
N ILE A 150 8.46 -6.25 10.37
CA ILE A 150 8.84 -6.36 11.78
C ILE A 150 8.94 -7.83 12.19
N ILE A 151 7.89 -8.63 11.96
CA ILE A 151 7.84 -10.02 12.44
C ILE A 151 8.69 -10.93 11.56
N TRP A 152 8.48 -10.90 10.23
CA TRP A 152 9.19 -11.78 9.29
C TRP A 152 10.73 -11.71 9.41
N PRO A 153 11.39 -10.53 9.52
CA PRO A 153 12.85 -10.45 9.62
C PRO A 153 13.43 -10.97 10.94
N LEU A 154 12.61 -11.40 11.89
CA LEU A 154 13.07 -12.01 13.15
C LEU A 154 13.33 -13.52 13.01
N PHE A 155 12.88 -14.14 11.93
CA PHE A 155 13.04 -15.57 11.65
C PHE A 155 13.90 -15.83 10.43
#